data_4a0893e97132324898753c9ea168c063
#
_entry.id   4a0893e97132324898753c9ea168c063
#
_cell.length_a   1.000
_cell.length_b   1.000
_cell.length_c   1.000
_cell.angle_alpha   90.00
_cell.angle_beta   90.00
_cell.angle_gamma   90.00
#
_symmetry.space_group_name_H-M   'P 1'
#
loop_
_entity.id
_entity.type
_entity.pdbx_description
1 polymer ?
#
loop_
_entity_poly.entity_id
_entity_poly.type
_entity_poly.pdbx_seq_one_letter_code
_entity_poly.pdbx_strand_id
1 'polypeptide(L)'
;ESRESAERLHGRARLYELQPPPPVELEEGEEAAGPEELRVVRTFLFRRYEVTAEVDPAAVSTEYTVDEAFLRRYRRPEARLRMGEEAIAAFAAESVGRVTNRYEQAGWIYREALRLLEPNPAGPSDPVEALQGGVASSAGYAALMVAALREVGIPAREVSGVLFLDDVRSVRHRWVEFFLEGFGWFPADPALGDGLFVEQLPPAPEDTALDA
;
A
#
# COMPACT_ATOMS: atom_id res chain seq x y z
N GLU A 1 -3.22 -31.82 -0.36
CA GLU A 1 -4.54 -31.35 0.09
C GLU A 1 -4.44 -29.89 0.48
N SER A 2 -5.29 -29.04 -0.12
CA SER A 2 -5.35 -27.62 0.21
C SER A 2 -6.38 -27.39 1.32
N ARG A 3 -5.97 -26.80 2.44
CA ARG A 3 -6.92 -26.28 3.43
C ARG A 3 -7.29 -24.84 3.06
N GLU A 4 -8.58 -24.56 2.88
CA GLU A 4 -9.07 -23.19 2.81
C GLU A 4 -9.14 -22.62 4.23
N SER A 5 -8.34 -21.60 4.50
CA SER A 5 -8.46 -20.85 5.74
C SER A 5 -9.68 -19.91 5.68
N ALA A 6 -10.38 -19.82 6.79
CA ALA A 6 -11.58 -19.00 6.93
C ALA A 6 -11.36 -17.56 6.42
N GLU A 7 -12.37 -17.04 5.73
CA GLU A 7 -12.38 -15.66 5.24
C GLU A 7 -12.07 -14.68 6.37
N ARG A 8 -10.91 -14.05 6.27
CA ARG A 8 -10.68 -12.80 6.99
C ARG A 8 -10.98 -11.67 6.01
N LEU A 9 -11.67 -10.67 6.48
CA LEU A 9 -12.33 -9.54 5.83
C LEU A 9 -11.70 -8.88 4.57
N HIS A 10 -10.54 -9.35 4.05
CA HIS A 10 -9.84 -8.77 2.89
C HIS A 10 -9.04 -9.77 2.04
N GLY A 11 -9.47 -11.01 1.96
CA GLY A 11 -8.85 -11.95 1.04
C GLY A 11 -8.94 -13.40 1.48
N ARG A 12 -8.98 -14.29 0.50
CA ARG A 12 -8.87 -15.73 0.72
C ARG A 12 -7.39 -16.10 0.71
N ALA A 13 -6.88 -16.59 1.84
CA ALA A 13 -5.56 -17.21 1.88
C ALA A 13 -5.72 -18.71 1.65
N ARG A 14 -5.00 -19.27 0.70
CA ARG A 14 -4.85 -20.72 0.55
C ARG A 14 -3.53 -21.14 1.17
N LEU A 15 -3.60 -22.00 2.16
CA LEU A 15 -2.44 -22.66 2.72
C LEU A 15 -2.20 -23.96 1.94
N TYR A 16 -1.00 -24.11 1.39
CA TYR A 16 -0.58 -25.36 0.78
C TYR A 16 0.40 -26.04 1.73
N GLU A 17 0.03 -27.21 2.21
CA GLU A 17 0.95 -28.09 2.92
C GLU A 17 1.61 -29.00 1.89
N LEU A 18 2.88 -28.78 1.65
CA LEU A 18 3.67 -29.61 0.75
C LEU A 18 4.23 -30.77 1.56
N GLN A 19 3.82 -31.99 1.21
CA GLN A 19 4.44 -33.16 1.78
C GLN A 19 5.81 -33.35 1.10
N PRO A 20 6.88 -33.59 1.87
CA PRO A 20 8.15 -33.96 1.26
C PRO A 20 7.95 -35.25 0.46
N PRO A 21 8.67 -35.42 -0.65
CA PRO A 21 8.65 -36.68 -1.38
C PRO A 21 9.04 -37.83 -0.45
N PRO A 22 8.51 -39.04 -0.64
CA PRO A 22 8.89 -40.18 0.16
C PRO A 22 10.42 -40.37 0.10
N PRO A 23 11.06 -40.82 1.19
CA PRO A 23 12.49 -41.07 1.19
C PRO A 23 12.84 -42.05 0.08
N VAL A 24 13.81 -41.71 -0.75
CA VAL A 24 14.34 -42.58 -1.76
C VAL A 24 15.25 -43.60 -1.05
N GLU A 25 14.96 -44.88 -1.13
CA GLU A 25 15.88 -45.93 -0.70
C GLU A 25 17.09 -45.92 -1.65
N LEU A 26 18.25 -45.50 -1.16
CA LEU A 26 19.50 -45.48 -1.91
C LEU A 26 20.16 -46.87 -1.79
N GLU A 27 20.64 -47.41 -2.89
CA GLU A 27 21.51 -48.62 -2.86
C GLU A 27 22.88 -48.26 -2.23
N GLU A 28 23.55 -49.26 -1.64
CA GLU A 28 24.86 -49.06 -1.00
C GLU A 28 25.89 -48.48 -2.00
N GLY A 29 26.28 -47.22 -1.82
CA GLY A 29 27.23 -46.48 -2.64
C GLY A 29 26.66 -45.35 -3.50
N GLU A 30 25.34 -45.13 -3.49
CA GLU A 30 24.75 -43.97 -4.13
C GLU A 30 24.81 -42.77 -3.18
N GLU A 31 25.43 -41.68 -3.63
CA GLU A 31 25.31 -40.39 -2.94
C GLU A 31 23.90 -39.85 -3.15
N ALA A 32 23.27 -39.45 -2.04
CA ALA A 32 21.98 -38.79 -2.10
C ALA A 32 22.07 -37.55 -3.02
N ALA A 33 21.30 -37.56 -4.11
CA ALA A 33 21.11 -36.36 -4.88
C ALA A 33 20.68 -35.24 -3.90
N GLY A 34 21.33 -34.08 -3.96
CA GLY A 34 20.98 -32.94 -3.12
C GLY A 34 19.48 -32.63 -3.21
N PRO A 35 18.92 -31.90 -2.25
CA PRO A 35 17.49 -31.65 -2.21
C PRO A 35 17.02 -31.15 -3.58
N GLU A 36 16.07 -31.83 -4.19
CA GLU A 36 15.43 -31.36 -5.43
C GLU A 36 14.81 -30.00 -5.14
N GLU A 37 15.18 -29.00 -5.93
CA GLU A 37 14.64 -27.66 -5.79
C GLU A 37 13.15 -27.69 -6.13
N LEU A 38 12.30 -27.55 -5.11
CA LEU A 38 10.85 -27.46 -5.31
C LEU A 38 10.50 -26.08 -5.87
N ARG A 39 10.19 -26.00 -7.16
CA ARG A 39 9.73 -24.78 -7.81
C ARG A 39 8.21 -24.73 -7.85
N VAL A 40 7.62 -23.81 -7.06
CA VAL A 40 6.17 -23.53 -7.12
C VAL A 40 5.94 -22.34 -8.05
N VAL A 41 5.20 -22.54 -9.14
CA VAL A 41 4.81 -21.48 -10.07
C VAL A 41 3.32 -21.22 -9.88
N ARG A 42 2.95 -19.96 -9.63
CA ARG A 42 1.57 -19.51 -9.57
C ARG A 42 1.32 -18.46 -10.65
N THR A 43 0.40 -18.74 -11.54
CA THR A 43 -0.01 -17.79 -12.57
C THR A 43 -1.31 -17.11 -12.16
N PHE A 44 -1.35 -15.80 -12.29
CA PHE A 44 -2.54 -15.00 -12.05
C PHE A 44 -2.95 -14.31 -13.34
N LEU A 45 -4.21 -14.40 -13.69
CA LEU A 45 -4.82 -13.61 -14.74
C LEU A 45 -5.74 -12.57 -14.08
N PHE A 46 -5.51 -11.29 -14.36
CA PHE A 46 -6.36 -10.22 -13.85
C PHE A 46 -6.66 -9.22 -14.96
N ARG A 47 -7.81 -8.54 -14.83
CA ARG A 47 -8.20 -7.44 -15.69
C ARG A 47 -8.21 -6.16 -14.86
N ARG A 48 -7.57 -5.14 -15.37
CA ARG A 48 -7.60 -3.80 -14.77
C ARG A 48 -8.57 -2.93 -15.55
N TYR A 49 -9.17 -2.00 -14.84
CA TYR A 49 -9.97 -0.93 -15.41
C TYR A 49 -9.38 0.38 -14.91
N GLU A 50 -9.41 1.38 -15.75
CA GLU A 50 -9.17 2.74 -15.30
C GLU A 50 -10.33 3.16 -14.42
N VAL A 51 -10.03 3.76 -13.28
CA VAL A 51 -11.02 4.29 -12.34
C VAL A 51 -10.66 5.74 -12.11
N THR A 52 -11.49 6.63 -12.64
CA THR A 52 -11.42 8.06 -12.34
C THR A 52 -12.51 8.39 -11.33
N ALA A 53 -12.16 9.16 -10.31
CA ALA A 53 -13.13 9.63 -9.33
C ALA A 53 -13.08 11.15 -9.27
N GLU A 54 -14.18 11.78 -9.61
CA GLU A 54 -14.38 13.21 -9.38
C GLU A 54 -14.98 13.38 -7.99
N VAL A 55 -14.28 14.08 -7.10
CA VAL A 55 -14.75 14.41 -5.77
C VAL A 55 -15.05 15.88 -5.72
N ASP A 56 -16.32 16.21 -5.50
CA ASP A 56 -16.68 17.57 -5.07
C ASP A 56 -16.33 17.70 -3.59
N PRO A 57 -15.32 18.52 -3.21
CA PRO A 57 -14.96 18.68 -1.83
C PRO A 57 -16.13 19.14 -0.96
N ALA A 58 -17.05 19.94 -1.50
CA ALA A 58 -18.22 20.42 -0.76
C ALA A 58 -19.21 19.30 -0.39
N ALA A 59 -19.19 18.19 -1.10
CA ALA A 59 -20.03 17.02 -0.82
C ALA A 59 -19.39 16.04 0.19
N VAL A 60 -18.12 16.25 0.58
CA VAL A 60 -17.43 15.37 1.53
C VAL A 60 -17.86 15.72 2.96
N SER A 61 -18.47 14.73 3.64
CA SER A 61 -18.82 14.88 5.05
C SER A 61 -17.58 14.93 5.95
N THR A 62 -17.60 15.79 6.96
CA THR A 62 -16.59 15.82 8.03
C THR A 62 -16.85 14.74 9.09
N GLU A 63 -18.06 14.21 9.14
CA GLU A 63 -18.49 13.19 10.09
C GLU A 63 -18.61 11.84 9.40
N TYR A 64 -18.31 10.78 10.13
CA TYR A 64 -18.44 9.41 9.66
C TYR A 64 -19.68 8.76 10.26
N THR A 65 -20.51 8.15 9.41
CA THR A 65 -21.71 7.40 9.78
C THR A 65 -21.50 5.88 9.72
N VAL A 66 -20.35 5.43 9.23
CA VAL A 66 -19.97 4.02 9.26
C VAL A 66 -19.85 3.51 10.70
N ASP A 67 -19.95 2.18 10.87
CA ASP A 67 -19.95 1.59 12.20
C ASP A 67 -18.63 1.83 12.97
N GLU A 68 -18.74 1.83 14.28
CA GLU A 68 -17.61 2.09 15.20
C GLU A 68 -16.49 1.04 15.08
N ALA A 69 -16.80 -0.19 14.70
CA ALA A 69 -15.80 -1.24 14.52
C ALA A 69 -14.94 -0.96 13.27
N PHE A 70 -15.56 -0.42 12.21
CA PHE A 70 -14.85 0.06 11.04
C PHE A 70 -13.90 1.19 11.40
N LEU A 71 -14.37 2.22 12.10
CA LEU A 71 -13.56 3.36 12.50
C LEU A 71 -12.38 2.92 13.38
N ARG A 72 -12.65 2.10 14.42
CA ARG A 72 -11.59 1.56 15.27
C ARG A 72 -10.56 0.77 14.49
N ARG A 73 -10.99 -0.02 13.50
CA ARG A 73 -10.08 -0.83 12.69
C ARG A 73 -9.10 0.03 11.90
N TYR A 74 -9.59 1.06 11.25
CA TYR A 74 -8.81 1.83 10.28
C TYR A 74 -8.23 3.14 10.83
N ARG A 75 -8.46 3.44 12.12
CA ARG A 75 -7.85 4.55 12.86
C ARG A 75 -6.92 4.09 13.98
N ARG A 76 -6.88 2.77 14.27
CA ARG A 76 -6.08 2.26 15.40
C ARG A 76 -4.59 2.52 15.19
N PRO A 77 -3.85 2.77 16.28
CA PRO A 77 -2.40 2.75 16.24
C PRO A 77 -1.87 1.37 15.84
N GLU A 78 -0.81 1.38 15.04
CA GLU A 78 -0.01 0.20 14.71
C GLU A 78 1.45 0.53 14.95
N ALA A 79 2.22 -0.38 15.55
CA ALA A 79 3.60 -0.13 15.96
C ALA A 79 4.49 0.41 14.83
N ARG A 80 4.33 -0.13 13.63
CA ARG A 80 5.11 0.29 12.47
C ARG A 80 4.73 1.67 11.89
N LEU A 81 3.57 2.21 12.24
CA LEU A 81 3.13 3.55 11.83
C LEU A 81 3.64 4.64 12.78
N ARG A 82 4.20 4.27 13.93
CA ARG A 82 4.76 5.19 14.92
C ARG A 82 3.77 6.30 15.35
N MET A 83 2.47 6.00 15.29
CA MET A 83 1.42 6.92 15.73
C MET A 83 1.62 7.32 17.20
N GLY A 84 1.33 8.59 17.54
CA GLY A 84 1.57 9.16 18.86
C GLY A 84 3.00 9.63 19.09
N GLU A 85 3.94 9.37 18.18
CA GLU A 85 5.25 10.02 18.23
C GLU A 85 5.14 11.49 17.85
N GLU A 86 5.88 12.35 18.55
CA GLU A 86 5.80 13.81 18.37
C GLU A 86 6.02 14.22 16.90
N ALA A 87 6.98 13.59 16.22
CA ALA A 87 7.28 13.90 14.81
C ALA A 87 6.08 13.60 13.89
N ILE A 88 5.36 12.50 14.11
CA ILE A 88 4.19 12.12 13.30
C ILE A 88 3.01 13.03 13.62
N ALA A 89 2.75 13.29 14.90
CA ALA A 89 1.68 14.16 15.32
C ALA A 89 1.89 15.62 14.83
N ALA A 90 3.12 16.12 14.91
CA ALA A 90 3.48 17.44 14.38
C ALA A 90 3.31 17.50 12.86
N PHE A 91 3.85 16.53 12.12
CA PHE A 91 3.67 16.44 10.67
C PHE A 91 2.20 16.46 10.28
N ALA A 92 1.37 15.64 10.94
CA ALA A 92 -0.06 15.59 10.66
C ALA A 92 -0.76 16.94 10.93
N ALA A 93 -0.52 17.54 12.10
CA ALA A 93 -1.14 18.78 12.51
C ALA A 93 -0.72 19.98 11.64
N GLU A 94 0.57 20.07 11.31
CA GLU A 94 1.12 21.14 10.47
C GLU A 94 0.63 21.02 9.03
N SER A 95 0.53 19.79 8.49
CA SER A 95 0.03 19.55 7.13
C SER A 95 -1.40 20.06 6.96
N VAL A 96 -2.30 19.80 7.92
CA VAL A 96 -3.71 20.14 7.76
C VAL A 96 -4.06 21.54 8.27
N GLY A 97 -3.28 22.09 9.20
CA GLY A 97 -3.51 23.40 9.77
C GLY A 97 -4.94 23.57 10.30
N ARG A 98 -5.70 24.49 9.69
CA ARG A 98 -7.11 24.76 10.05
C ARG A 98 -8.13 24.13 9.11
N VAL A 99 -7.70 23.34 8.16
CA VAL A 99 -8.57 22.67 7.18
C VAL A 99 -9.39 21.59 7.90
N THR A 100 -10.69 21.60 7.70
CA THR A 100 -11.63 20.63 8.32
C THR A 100 -12.18 19.61 7.31
N ASN A 101 -12.18 19.95 6.02
CA ASN A 101 -12.63 19.04 4.96
C ASN A 101 -11.69 17.85 4.84
N ARG A 102 -12.23 16.64 4.92
CA ARG A 102 -11.44 15.38 4.96
C ARG A 102 -10.66 15.11 3.67
N TYR A 103 -11.23 15.43 2.53
CA TYR A 103 -10.56 15.29 1.24
C TYR A 103 -9.39 16.28 1.10
N GLU A 104 -9.63 17.52 1.47
CA GLU A 104 -8.58 18.54 1.46
C GLU A 104 -7.45 18.23 2.46
N GLN A 105 -7.79 17.75 3.67
CA GLN A 105 -6.80 17.28 4.66
C GLN A 105 -5.91 16.19 4.07
N ALA A 106 -6.49 15.18 3.42
CA ALA A 106 -5.73 14.12 2.77
C ALA A 106 -4.82 14.67 1.66
N GLY A 107 -5.32 15.61 0.87
CA GLY A 107 -4.54 16.30 -0.16
C GLY A 107 -3.38 17.14 0.39
N TRP A 108 -3.54 17.78 1.53
CA TRP A 108 -2.46 18.53 2.19
C TRP A 108 -1.40 17.60 2.77
N ILE A 109 -1.79 16.53 3.46
CA ILE A 109 -0.86 15.51 3.96
C ILE A 109 -0.05 14.89 2.82
N TYR A 110 -0.71 14.58 1.69
CA TYR A 110 -0.05 14.08 0.49
C TYR A 110 1.01 15.05 -0.02
N ARG A 111 0.65 16.31 -0.25
CA ARG A 111 1.57 17.35 -0.76
C ARG A 111 2.74 17.62 0.19
N GLU A 112 2.48 17.59 1.49
CA GLU A 112 3.51 17.83 2.49
C GLU A 112 4.50 16.66 2.54
N ALA A 113 4.05 15.42 2.36
CA ALA A 113 4.92 14.26 2.22
C ALA A 113 5.85 14.41 1.00
N LEU A 114 5.32 14.84 -0.16
CA LEU A 114 6.13 15.09 -1.35
C LEU A 114 7.12 16.25 -1.17
N ARG A 115 6.76 17.23 -0.38
CA ARG A 115 7.63 18.39 -0.11
C ARG A 115 8.82 18.06 0.78
N LEU A 116 8.63 17.14 1.74
CA LEU A 116 9.63 16.85 2.78
C LEU A 116 10.52 15.64 2.47
N LEU A 117 10.05 14.76 1.61
CA LEU A 117 10.76 13.51 1.34
C LEU A 117 11.25 13.45 -0.11
N GLU A 118 12.38 12.78 -0.29
CA GLU A 118 12.87 12.36 -1.60
C GLU A 118 12.66 10.86 -1.79
N PRO A 119 12.16 10.40 -2.95
CA PRO A 119 11.88 9.01 -3.19
C PRO A 119 13.16 8.20 -3.43
N ASN A 120 13.34 7.12 -2.68
CA ASN A 120 14.45 6.19 -2.85
C ASN A 120 13.97 4.74 -2.60
N PRO A 121 14.08 3.83 -3.59
CA PRO A 121 13.64 2.44 -3.42
C PRO A 121 14.28 1.72 -2.23
N ALA A 122 15.50 2.11 -1.86
CA ALA A 122 16.24 1.59 -0.72
C ALA A 122 16.10 2.44 0.57
N GLY A 123 15.29 3.49 0.52
CA GLY A 123 15.06 4.41 1.64
C GLY A 123 14.35 3.75 2.83
N PRO A 124 14.31 4.43 3.97
CA PRO A 124 13.62 3.97 5.17
C PRO A 124 12.17 3.61 4.91
N SER A 125 11.68 2.58 5.59
CA SER A 125 10.27 2.22 5.67
C SER A 125 9.61 2.68 6.98
N ASP A 126 10.40 3.08 7.98
CA ASP A 126 9.93 3.69 9.22
C ASP A 126 9.62 5.17 8.95
N PRO A 127 8.41 5.67 9.27
CA PRO A 127 8.00 7.02 8.94
C PRO A 127 8.75 8.10 9.73
N VAL A 128 9.23 7.80 10.93
CA VAL A 128 10.03 8.75 11.73
C VAL A 128 11.43 8.89 11.16
N GLU A 129 12.07 7.77 10.80
CA GLU A 129 13.37 7.77 10.13
C GLU A 129 13.28 8.49 8.78
N ALA A 130 12.19 8.28 8.03
CA ALA A 130 11.94 8.96 6.76
C ALA A 130 11.86 10.49 6.94
N LEU A 131 11.08 10.98 7.92
CA LEU A 131 10.98 12.41 8.22
C LEU A 131 12.31 13.02 8.65
N GLN A 132 13.09 12.31 9.47
CA GLN A 132 14.39 12.78 9.94
C GLN A 132 15.44 12.83 8.83
N GLY A 133 15.41 11.84 7.94
CA GLY A 133 16.36 11.72 6.84
C GLY A 133 15.97 12.48 5.56
N GLY A 134 14.71 12.88 5.44
CA GLY A 134 14.17 13.50 4.22
C GLY A 134 14.12 12.56 3.02
N VAL A 135 14.16 11.24 3.25
CA VAL A 135 14.19 10.22 2.19
C VAL A 135 13.30 9.05 2.59
N ALA A 136 12.54 8.47 1.66
CA ALA A 136 11.70 7.33 1.95
C ALA A 136 11.57 6.33 0.78
N SER A 137 11.37 5.06 1.13
CA SER A 137 10.85 4.05 0.20
C SER A 137 9.34 4.21 0.03
N SER A 138 8.74 3.50 -0.93
CA SER A 138 7.27 3.47 -1.05
C SER A 138 6.58 3.04 0.25
N ALA A 139 7.24 2.18 1.03
CA ALA A 139 6.73 1.76 2.33
C ALA A 139 6.80 2.88 3.38
N GLY A 140 7.85 3.69 3.36
CA GLY A 140 8.01 4.86 4.24
C GLY A 140 6.98 5.95 3.94
N TYR A 141 6.81 6.30 2.65
CA TYR A 141 5.76 7.23 2.22
C TYR A 141 4.37 6.76 2.64
N ALA A 142 4.04 5.49 2.38
CA ALA A 142 2.74 4.93 2.73
C ALA A 142 2.52 4.91 4.24
N ALA A 143 3.54 4.52 5.03
CA ALA A 143 3.47 4.50 6.48
C ALA A 143 3.25 5.91 7.06
N LEU A 144 4.00 6.91 6.58
CA LEU A 144 3.86 8.29 7.00
C LEU A 144 2.47 8.84 6.71
N MET A 145 2.01 8.67 5.47
CA MET A 145 0.71 9.18 5.06
C MET A 145 -0.43 8.51 5.82
N VAL A 146 -0.41 7.18 6.01
CA VAL A 146 -1.43 6.46 6.80
C VAL A 146 -1.42 6.90 8.25
N ALA A 147 -0.23 7.05 8.84
CA ALA A 147 -0.12 7.53 10.22
C ALA A 147 -0.74 8.92 10.37
N ALA A 148 -0.36 9.87 9.52
CA ALA A 148 -0.87 11.24 9.57
C ALA A 148 -2.39 11.32 9.31
N LEU A 149 -2.92 10.56 8.35
CA LEU A 149 -4.36 10.50 8.10
C LEU A 149 -5.12 9.98 9.32
N ARG A 150 -4.60 8.96 9.99
CA ARG A 150 -5.21 8.41 11.20
C ARG A 150 -5.11 9.37 12.40
N GLU A 151 -4.01 10.12 12.54
CA GLU A 151 -3.84 11.14 13.57
C GLU A 151 -4.92 12.25 13.45
N VAL A 152 -5.26 12.64 12.23
CA VAL A 152 -6.35 13.62 12.01
C VAL A 152 -7.73 12.97 11.92
N GLY A 153 -7.85 11.68 12.21
CA GLY A 153 -9.10 10.97 12.30
C GLY A 153 -9.69 10.50 10.96
N ILE A 154 -8.90 10.42 9.90
CA ILE A 154 -9.32 9.84 8.62
C ILE A 154 -8.98 8.34 8.62
N PRO A 155 -9.96 7.44 8.39
CA PRO A 155 -9.69 6.02 8.27
C PRO A 155 -8.77 5.76 7.07
N ALA A 156 -7.64 5.09 7.29
CA ALA A 156 -6.66 4.83 6.25
C ALA A 156 -5.99 3.47 6.41
N ARG A 157 -5.48 2.93 5.30
CA ARG A 157 -4.73 1.68 5.28
C ARG A 157 -3.61 1.71 4.26
N GLU A 158 -2.55 0.97 4.53
CA GLU A 158 -1.56 0.66 3.51
C GLU A 158 -2.05 -0.49 2.66
N VAL A 159 -1.76 -0.41 1.38
CA VAL A 159 -1.94 -1.48 0.42
C VAL A 159 -0.57 -1.91 -0.09
N SER A 160 -0.35 -3.21 -0.14
CA SER A 160 0.87 -3.79 -0.68
C SER A 160 0.55 -4.53 -1.97
N GLY A 161 1.37 -4.33 -2.97
CA GLY A 161 1.18 -4.96 -4.27
C GLY A 161 2.47 -5.04 -5.07
N VAL A 162 2.29 -5.15 -6.36
CA VAL A 162 3.36 -5.22 -7.35
C VAL A 162 3.13 -4.11 -8.36
N LEU A 163 4.15 -3.29 -8.57
CA LEU A 163 4.21 -2.32 -9.64
C LEU A 163 4.93 -2.94 -10.83
N PHE A 164 4.26 -3.00 -11.97
CA PHE A 164 4.84 -3.45 -13.22
C PHE A 164 5.52 -2.28 -13.91
N LEU A 165 6.84 -2.34 -14.05
CA LEU A 165 7.64 -1.31 -14.71
C LEU A 165 7.62 -1.49 -16.24
N ASP A 166 7.53 -2.75 -16.66
CA ASP A 166 7.35 -3.17 -18.06
C ASP A 166 6.78 -4.62 -18.10
N ASP A 167 6.79 -5.25 -19.25
CA ASP A 167 6.28 -6.61 -19.45
C ASP A 167 7.07 -7.68 -18.69
N VAL A 168 8.29 -7.39 -18.29
CA VAL A 168 9.23 -8.35 -17.68
C VAL A 168 9.59 -7.99 -16.25
N ARG A 169 9.70 -6.68 -15.95
CA ARG A 169 10.16 -6.18 -14.65
C ARG A 169 9.00 -5.75 -13.77
N SER A 170 9.08 -6.17 -12.53
CA SER A 170 8.13 -5.73 -11.51
C SER A 170 8.84 -5.55 -10.16
N VAL A 171 8.32 -4.66 -9.35
CA VAL A 171 8.84 -4.36 -8.01
C VAL A 171 7.73 -4.44 -6.98
N ARG A 172 8.08 -4.77 -5.76
CA ARG A 172 7.15 -4.63 -4.64
C ARG A 172 6.91 -3.15 -4.39
N HIS A 173 5.64 -2.80 -4.23
CA HIS A 173 5.23 -1.42 -4.05
C HIS A 173 4.17 -1.31 -2.98
N ARG A 174 4.11 -0.14 -2.31
CA ARG A 174 3.09 0.18 -1.33
C ARG A 174 2.51 1.54 -1.61
N TRP A 175 1.19 1.63 -1.43
CA TRP A 175 0.43 2.86 -1.55
C TRP A 175 -0.59 2.95 -0.42
N VAL A 176 -1.36 3.99 -0.41
CA VAL A 176 -2.35 4.32 0.61
C VAL A 176 -3.75 4.21 0.05
N GLU A 177 -4.68 3.77 0.87
CA GLU A 177 -6.10 4.02 0.64
C GLU A 177 -6.66 4.72 1.89
N PHE A 178 -7.42 5.78 1.68
CA PHE A 178 -8.14 6.50 2.74
C PHE A 178 -9.64 6.52 2.44
N PHE A 179 -10.44 6.55 3.49
CA PHE A 179 -11.89 6.46 3.38
C PHE A 179 -12.53 7.84 3.54
N LEU A 180 -13.41 8.17 2.59
CA LEU A 180 -14.28 9.34 2.65
C LEU A 180 -15.73 8.90 2.78
N GLU A 181 -16.43 9.48 3.75
CA GLU A 181 -17.86 9.20 3.96
C GLU A 181 -18.66 9.58 2.71
N GLY A 182 -19.53 8.66 2.27
CA GLY A 182 -20.33 8.81 1.05
C GLY A 182 -19.62 8.44 -0.26
N PHE A 183 -18.29 8.33 -0.25
CA PHE A 183 -17.49 8.03 -1.45
C PHE A 183 -16.75 6.69 -1.39
N GLY A 184 -16.40 6.22 -0.19
CA GLY A 184 -15.66 4.97 -0.02
C GLY A 184 -14.13 5.15 0.04
N TRP A 185 -13.40 4.14 -0.43
CA TRP A 185 -11.93 4.11 -0.39
C TRP A 185 -11.33 4.81 -1.61
N PHE A 186 -10.42 5.76 -1.35
CA PHE A 186 -9.65 6.48 -2.35
C PHE A 186 -8.19 6.06 -2.30
N PRO A 187 -7.58 5.71 -3.44
CA PRO A 187 -6.16 5.45 -3.51
C PRO A 187 -5.35 6.75 -3.54
N ALA A 188 -4.17 6.72 -2.93
CA ALA A 188 -3.15 7.75 -3.04
C ALA A 188 -1.77 7.10 -3.02
N ASP A 189 -0.94 7.48 -3.97
CA ASP A 189 0.42 6.96 -4.09
C ASP A 189 1.43 8.10 -4.03
N PRO A 190 1.85 8.50 -2.83
CA PRO A 190 2.79 9.62 -2.69
C PRO A 190 4.17 9.29 -3.28
N ALA A 191 4.61 8.03 -3.21
CA ALA A 191 5.90 7.65 -3.75
C ALA A 191 5.96 7.75 -5.28
N LEU A 192 4.92 7.29 -5.99
CA LEU A 192 4.82 7.50 -7.44
C LEU A 192 4.58 8.96 -7.79
N GLY A 193 3.76 9.67 -7.02
CA GLY A 193 3.50 11.08 -7.22
C GLY A 193 4.76 11.94 -7.09
N ASP A 194 5.73 11.48 -6.31
CA ASP A 194 7.05 12.11 -6.12
C ASP A 194 8.13 11.59 -7.08
N GLY A 195 7.74 10.77 -8.04
CA GLY A 195 8.60 10.32 -9.14
C GLY A 195 9.31 8.99 -8.92
N LEU A 196 9.01 8.24 -7.84
CA LEU A 196 9.61 6.91 -7.65
C LEU A 196 9.28 5.99 -8.84
N PHE A 197 10.30 5.49 -9.52
CA PHE A 197 10.19 4.65 -10.72
C PHE A 197 9.51 5.29 -11.95
N VAL A 198 9.14 6.56 -11.94
CA VAL A 198 8.41 7.19 -13.07
C VAL A 198 9.17 7.06 -14.38
N GLU A 199 10.48 7.25 -14.39
CA GLU A 199 11.32 7.08 -15.58
C GLU A 199 11.38 5.64 -16.12
N GLN A 200 10.96 4.66 -15.31
CA GLN A 200 11.02 3.24 -15.62
C GLN A 200 9.63 2.68 -15.99
N LEU A 201 8.58 3.49 -15.83
CA LEU A 201 7.24 3.09 -16.21
C LEU A 201 7.08 3.14 -17.73
N PRO A 202 6.25 2.24 -18.32
CA PRO A 202 5.87 2.38 -19.70
C PRO A 202 5.17 3.73 -19.91
N PRO A 203 5.31 4.35 -21.10
CA PRO A 203 4.58 5.57 -21.41
C PRO A 203 3.08 5.31 -21.21
N ALA A 204 2.36 6.35 -20.80
CA ALA A 204 0.90 6.28 -20.76
C ALA A 204 0.40 5.83 -22.14
N PRO A 205 -0.60 4.96 -22.22
CA PRO A 205 -1.20 4.63 -23.50
C PRO A 205 -1.64 5.93 -24.16
N GLU A 206 -1.21 6.14 -25.40
CA GLU A 206 -1.74 7.25 -26.19
C GLU A 206 -3.26 7.12 -26.18
N ASP A 207 -3.96 8.21 -25.89
CA ASP A 207 -5.43 8.27 -26.01
C ASP A 207 -5.79 7.82 -27.43
N THR A 208 -6.00 6.52 -27.59
CA THR A 208 -6.73 6.04 -28.75
C THR A 208 -8.14 6.54 -28.53
N ALA A 209 -8.42 7.68 -29.16
CA ALA A 209 -9.76 8.21 -29.29
C ALA A 209 -10.70 7.03 -29.57
N LEU A 210 -11.62 6.80 -28.65
CA LEU A 210 -12.74 5.91 -28.88
C LEU A 210 -13.59 6.58 -29.99
N ASP A 211 -13.14 6.40 -31.23
CA ASP A 211 -13.95 6.69 -32.38
C ASP A 211 -14.99 5.58 -32.52
N ALA A 212 -16.28 6.03 -32.45
CA ALA A 212 -17.57 5.42 -32.75
C ALA A 212 -18.22 4.55 -31.66
#